data_e0a908e9181b0d19e3949c1ce1e898b1
#
_entry.id   e0a908e9181b0d19e3949c1ce1e898b1
#
_cell.length_a   1.000
_cell.length_b   1.000
_cell.length_c   1.000
_cell.angle_alpha   90.00
_cell.angle_beta   90.00
_cell.angle_gamma   90.00
#
_symmetry.space_group_name_H-M   'P 1'
#
loop_
_entity.id
_entity.type
_entity.pdbx_description
1 polymer ?
#
loop_
_entity_poly.entity_id
_entity_poly.type
_entity_poly.pdbx_seq_one_letter_code
_entity_poly.pdbx_strand_id
1 'polypeptide(L)'
;VLLFALFTGQDPQQLLDVIGGGQATVDPNAPQAPTGAPSDEHGQFAATVLASTEDAWSEIFRAQGQSYRAPTLVLFTDAVASACGTASSAVGPFYCPADQKLYLDLGFFDLLAQRFGAPGDFAQAYVIAHEVGHHVQQLLGIADQVTAAQQRAGEAQANALSVRMELQADC
;
A
#
# COMPACT_ATOMS: atom_id res chain seq x y z
N VAL A 1 -5.43 0.03 -4.39
CA VAL A 1 -5.87 -1.35 -4.63
C VAL A 1 -7.10 -1.40 -5.52
N LEU A 2 -8.17 -0.67 -5.24
CA LEU A 2 -9.40 -0.65 -6.07
C LEU A 2 -9.16 -0.06 -7.46
N LEU A 3 -8.38 1.00 -7.56
CA LEU A 3 -7.96 1.61 -8.83
C LEU A 3 -7.17 0.61 -9.68
N PHE A 4 -6.31 -0.18 -9.08
CA PHE A 4 -5.55 -1.22 -9.76
C PHE A 4 -6.46 -2.36 -10.28
N ALA A 5 -7.45 -2.80 -9.49
CA ALA A 5 -8.42 -3.81 -9.90
C ALA A 5 -9.29 -3.36 -11.07
N LEU A 6 -9.74 -2.10 -11.09
CA LEU A 6 -10.51 -1.52 -12.20
C LEU A 6 -9.73 -1.47 -13.52
N PHE A 7 -8.40 -1.30 -13.45
CA PHE A 7 -7.55 -1.23 -14.64
C PHE A 7 -6.99 -2.59 -15.09
N THR A 8 -6.84 -3.57 -14.18
CA THR A 8 -6.27 -4.88 -14.53
C THR A 8 -7.32 -5.92 -14.90
N GLY A 9 -8.62 -5.63 -14.70
CA GLY A 9 -9.70 -6.61 -14.90
C GLY A 9 -9.66 -7.77 -13.89
N GLN A 10 -8.93 -7.61 -12.80
CA GLN A 10 -8.93 -8.53 -11.67
C GLN A 10 -10.22 -8.34 -10.86
N ASP A 11 -10.77 -9.43 -10.34
CA ASP A 11 -11.96 -9.37 -9.51
C ASP A 11 -11.65 -8.62 -8.21
N PRO A 12 -12.34 -7.48 -7.93
CA PRO A 12 -12.14 -6.74 -6.70
C PRO A 12 -12.32 -7.57 -5.43
N GLN A 13 -13.12 -8.64 -5.50
CA GLN A 13 -13.36 -9.54 -4.38
C GLN A 13 -12.15 -10.40 -4.03
N GLN A 14 -11.41 -10.89 -5.02
CA GLN A 14 -10.16 -11.62 -4.76
C GLN A 14 -9.11 -10.74 -4.06
N LEU A 15 -9.11 -9.47 -4.39
CA LEU A 15 -8.20 -8.51 -3.77
C LEU A 15 -8.63 -8.13 -2.35
N LEU A 16 -9.93 -8.03 -2.11
CA LEU A 16 -10.50 -7.80 -0.78
C LEU A 16 -10.32 -9.01 0.15
N ASP A 17 -10.33 -10.24 -0.36
CA ASP A 17 -10.06 -11.45 0.43
C ASP A 17 -8.59 -11.51 0.91
N VAL A 18 -7.66 -10.95 0.13
CA VAL A 18 -6.25 -10.83 0.54
C VAL A 18 -6.07 -9.76 1.64
N ILE A 19 -6.86 -8.68 1.60
CA ILE A 19 -6.77 -7.55 2.54
C ILE A 19 -7.77 -7.70 3.70
N GLY A 20 -8.88 -8.39 3.48
CA GLY A 20 -10.04 -8.47 4.38
C GLY A 20 -10.03 -9.57 5.44
N GLY A 21 -8.86 -10.12 5.82
CA GLY A 21 -8.75 -10.90 7.07
C GLY A 21 -9.08 -12.37 6.97
N GLY A 22 -8.80 -13.04 5.86
CA GLY A 22 -8.50 -14.47 5.91
C GLY A 22 -7.33 -14.66 6.87
N GLN A 23 -7.39 -15.64 7.77
CA GLN A 23 -6.26 -16.00 8.62
C GLN A 23 -5.07 -16.28 7.70
N ALA A 24 -4.17 -15.30 7.56
CA ALA A 24 -2.96 -15.45 6.81
C ALA A 24 -2.12 -16.55 7.48
N THR A 25 -2.07 -17.71 6.88
CA THR A 25 -1.08 -18.71 7.25
C THR A 25 0.26 -18.14 6.79
N VAL A 26 1.04 -17.63 7.73
CA VAL A 26 2.41 -17.20 7.46
C VAL A 26 3.18 -18.46 7.05
N ASP A 27 3.51 -18.57 5.79
CA ASP A 27 4.40 -19.63 5.31
C ASP A 27 5.81 -19.35 5.87
N PRO A 28 6.35 -20.17 6.78
CA PRO A 28 7.67 -19.93 7.36
C PRO A 28 8.80 -19.99 6.31
N ASN A 29 8.53 -20.51 5.12
CA ASN A 29 9.48 -20.56 4.00
C ASN A 29 9.24 -19.45 2.95
N ALA A 30 8.29 -18.53 3.19
CA ALA A 30 8.08 -17.42 2.26
C ALA A 30 9.33 -16.54 2.14
N PRO A 31 9.67 -16.07 0.93
CA PRO A 31 10.83 -15.23 0.73
C PRO A 31 10.80 -13.99 1.63
N GLN A 32 11.88 -13.76 2.36
CA GLN A 32 12.07 -12.53 3.11
C GLN A 32 12.70 -11.48 2.21
N ALA A 33 12.22 -10.26 2.32
CA ALA A 33 12.81 -9.15 1.58
C ALA A 33 14.25 -8.88 2.02
N PRO A 34 15.14 -8.47 1.09
CA PRO A 34 16.48 -8.03 1.42
C PRO A 34 16.46 -6.90 2.45
N THR A 35 17.43 -6.90 3.35
CA THR A 35 17.62 -5.83 4.35
C THR A 35 18.75 -4.90 3.91
N GLY A 36 18.57 -3.59 4.09
CA GLY A 36 19.59 -2.59 3.78
C GLY A 36 19.08 -1.48 2.85
N ALA A 37 19.97 -0.55 2.53
CA ALA A 37 19.67 0.50 1.57
C ALA A 37 19.54 -0.08 0.16
N PRO A 38 18.57 0.37 -0.67
CA PRO A 38 18.41 -0.09 -2.04
C PRO A 38 19.62 0.30 -2.90
N SER A 39 20.07 -0.62 -3.74
CA SER A 39 21.22 -0.42 -4.62
C SER A 39 20.85 -0.18 -6.08
N ASP A 40 19.61 -0.49 -6.45
CA ASP A 40 19.06 -0.28 -7.79
C ASP A 40 18.34 1.08 -7.90
N GLU A 41 18.15 1.54 -9.14
CA GLU A 41 17.56 2.85 -9.43
C GLU A 41 16.11 2.97 -8.96
N HIS A 42 15.29 1.96 -9.17
CA HIS A 42 13.88 1.95 -8.75
C HIS A 42 13.75 1.98 -7.23
N GLY A 43 14.55 1.19 -6.53
CA GLY A 43 14.57 1.18 -5.08
C GLY A 43 15.05 2.50 -4.48
N GLN A 44 16.09 3.14 -5.08
CA GLN A 44 16.58 4.46 -4.67
C GLN A 44 15.52 5.54 -4.91
N PHE A 45 14.83 5.48 -6.04
CA PHE A 45 13.71 6.37 -6.33
C PHE A 45 12.60 6.22 -5.30
N ALA A 46 12.16 4.98 -5.04
CA ALA A 46 11.12 4.70 -4.05
C ALA A 46 11.47 5.22 -2.64
N ALA A 47 12.71 4.99 -2.21
CA ALA A 47 13.20 5.50 -0.93
C ALA A 47 13.21 7.04 -0.89
N THR A 48 13.56 7.71 -1.98
CA THR A 48 13.56 9.18 -2.10
C THR A 48 12.13 9.74 -2.00
N VAL A 49 11.18 9.14 -2.71
CA VAL A 49 9.77 9.54 -2.66
C VAL A 49 9.21 9.34 -1.24
N LEU A 50 9.49 8.19 -0.63
CA LEU A 50 9.07 7.92 0.74
C LEU A 50 9.61 8.97 1.73
N ALA A 51 10.91 9.32 1.63
CA ALA A 51 11.50 10.36 2.46
C ALA A 51 10.82 11.73 2.27
N SER A 52 10.48 12.08 1.01
CA SER A 52 9.73 13.30 0.73
C SER A 52 8.33 13.30 1.36
N THR A 53 7.63 12.16 1.34
CA THR A 53 6.33 12.03 2.04
C THR A 53 6.48 12.09 3.55
N GLU A 54 7.58 11.55 4.10
CA GLU A 54 7.90 11.64 5.53
C GLU A 54 8.09 13.07 6.00
N ASP A 55 8.82 13.88 5.22
CA ASP A 55 9.01 15.30 5.53
C ASP A 55 7.66 16.04 5.56
N ALA A 56 6.82 15.85 4.54
CA ALA A 56 5.51 16.49 4.43
C ALA A 56 4.57 16.09 5.58
N TRP A 57 4.44 14.80 5.85
CA TRP A 57 3.56 14.31 6.92
C TRP A 57 4.09 14.65 8.31
N SER A 58 5.40 14.67 8.51
CA SER A 58 6.02 15.12 9.77
C SER A 58 5.67 16.57 10.06
N GLU A 59 5.66 17.45 9.05
CA GLU A 59 5.25 18.84 9.20
C GLU A 59 3.76 18.96 9.54
N ILE A 60 2.89 18.25 8.82
CA ILE A 60 1.43 18.25 9.02
C ILE A 60 1.07 17.76 10.43
N PHE A 61 1.64 16.64 10.87
CA PHE A 61 1.38 16.09 12.22
C PHE A 61 1.89 17.01 13.31
N ARG A 62 3.08 17.60 13.14
CA ARG A 62 3.65 18.57 14.07
C ARG A 62 2.78 19.82 14.22
N ALA A 63 2.20 20.32 13.09
CA ALA A 63 1.27 21.46 13.12
C ALA A 63 0.00 21.17 13.94
N GLN A 64 -0.36 19.90 14.08
CA GLN A 64 -1.49 19.44 14.90
C GLN A 64 -1.08 18.99 16.31
N GLY A 65 0.18 19.19 16.72
CA GLY A 65 0.70 18.76 18.02
C GLY A 65 0.91 17.25 18.15
N GLN A 66 1.00 16.56 17.02
CA GLN A 66 1.20 15.10 16.93
C GLN A 66 2.58 14.75 16.37
N SER A 67 2.99 13.50 16.54
CA SER A 67 4.21 12.95 15.94
C SER A 67 3.87 11.97 14.82
N TYR A 68 4.43 12.20 13.64
CA TYR A 68 4.36 11.25 12.55
C TYR A 68 5.35 10.11 12.77
N ARG A 69 4.94 8.90 12.45
CA ARG A 69 5.80 7.71 12.43
C ARG A 69 5.75 7.13 11.03
N ALA A 70 6.86 7.23 10.30
CA ALA A 70 6.96 6.74 8.93
C ALA A 70 6.78 5.22 8.84
N PRO A 71 6.19 4.71 7.75
CA PRO A 71 6.16 3.28 7.49
C PRO A 71 7.54 2.77 7.08
N THR A 72 7.81 1.48 7.29
CA THR A 72 9.02 0.85 6.76
C THR A 72 8.79 0.43 5.32
N LEU A 73 9.67 0.84 4.41
CA LEU A 73 9.65 0.37 3.02
C LEU A 73 10.28 -1.02 2.92
N VAL A 74 9.57 -1.92 2.28
CA VAL A 74 10.03 -3.28 1.94
C VAL A 74 10.01 -3.44 0.44
N LEU A 75 11.19 -3.54 -0.17
CA LEU A 75 11.36 -3.80 -1.60
C LEU A 75 11.45 -5.30 -1.82
N PHE A 76 10.73 -5.82 -2.81
CA PHE A 76 10.76 -7.24 -3.14
C PHE A 76 10.67 -7.48 -4.65
N THR A 77 10.89 -8.71 -5.07
CA THR A 77 10.69 -9.18 -6.43
C THR A 77 9.93 -10.50 -6.36
N ASP A 78 8.94 -10.66 -7.23
CA ASP A 78 8.09 -11.84 -7.38
C ASP A 78 7.14 -12.10 -6.22
N ALA A 79 7.62 -12.36 -5.01
CA ALA A 79 6.78 -12.67 -3.85
C ALA A 79 7.43 -12.24 -2.53
N VAL A 80 6.58 -11.90 -1.56
CA VAL A 80 7.02 -11.51 -0.21
C VAL A 80 6.02 -11.96 0.85
N ALA A 81 6.52 -12.36 2.01
CA ALA A 81 5.70 -12.56 3.20
C ALA A 81 5.52 -11.26 3.96
N SER A 82 4.29 -10.95 4.34
CA SER A 82 3.91 -9.83 5.21
C SER A 82 3.06 -10.33 6.37
N ALA A 83 2.82 -9.49 7.36
CA ALA A 83 1.86 -9.81 8.42
C ALA A 83 0.41 -9.84 7.92
N CYS A 84 0.14 -9.33 6.71
CA CYS A 84 -1.16 -9.40 6.05
C CYS A 84 -1.29 -10.61 5.10
N GLY A 85 -0.30 -11.49 5.06
CA GLY A 85 -0.25 -12.68 4.20
C GLY A 85 0.87 -12.63 3.18
N THR A 86 0.94 -13.66 2.33
CA THR A 86 1.90 -13.72 1.23
C THR A 86 1.34 -12.96 0.03
N ALA A 87 2.10 -12.00 -0.49
CA ALA A 87 1.77 -11.25 -1.69
C ALA A 87 2.72 -11.62 -2.83
N SER A 88 2.21 -11.61 -4.06
CA SER A 88 2.99 -11.75 -5.29
C SER A 88 3.01 -10.44 -6.05
N SER A 89 3.88 -10.30 -7.03
CA SER A 89 3.96 -9.16 -7.94
C SER A 89 2.63 -8.81 -8.63
N ALA A 90 1.71 -9.77 -8.76
CA ALA A 90 0.39 -9.55 -9.31
C ALA A 90 -0.51 -8.61 -8.45
N VAL A 91 -0.19 -8.46 -7.17
CA VAL A 91 -0.93 -7.58 -6.23
C VAL A 91 -0.56 -6.11 -6.42
N GLY A 92 0.65 -5.83 -6.92
CA GLY A 92 1.21 -4.48 -6.98
C GLY A 92 1.69 -3.99 -5.61
N PRO A 93 2.02 -2.69 -5.49
CA PRO A 93 2.35 -2.07 -4.21
C PRO A 93 1.18 -2.15 -3.22
N PHE A 94 1.48 -2.31 -1.95
CA PHE A 94 0.46 -2.33 -0.91
C PHE A 94 1.01 -1.91 0.45
N TYR A 95 0.14 -1.32 1.26
CA TYR A 95 0.39 -1.09 2.68
C TYR A 95 -0.22 -2.20 3.51
N CYS A 96 0.55 -2.75 4.46
CA CYS A 96 0.04 -3.73 5.43
C CYS A 96 -0.14 -3.07 6.80
N PRO A 97 -1.38 -2.90 7.30
CA PRO A 97 -1.62 -2.27 8.58
C PRO A 97 -1.13 -3.11 9.78
N ALA A 98 -1.06 -4.43 9.63
CA ALA A 98 -0.68 -5.33 10.71
C ALA A 98 0.79 -5.18 11.13
N ASP A 99 1.69 -4.84 10.21
CA ASP A 99 3.11 -4.59 10.50
C ASP A 99 3.57 -3.17 10.17
N GLN A 100 2.66 -2.33 9.67
CA GLN A 100 2.89 -0.92 9.32
C GLN A 100 4.02 -0.75 8.29
N LYS A 101 4.04 -1.62 7.30
CA LYS A 101 5.03 -1.61 6.23
C LYS A 101 4.38 -1.35 4.89
N LEU A 102 5.12 -0.66 4.05
CA LEU A 102 4.81 -0.42 2.66
C LEU A 102 5.62 -1.41 1.82
N TYR A 103 4.94 -2.24 1.06
CA TYR A 103 5.54 -3.26 0.22
C TYR A 103 5.49 -2.83 -1.24
N LEU A 104 6.63 -2.85 -1.91
CA LEU A 104 6.79 -2.43 -3.30
C LEU A 104 7.54 -3.47 -4.10
N ASP A 105 6.87 -4.05 -5.08
CA ASP A 105 7.53 -4.90 -6.08
C ASP A 105 8.29 -4.03 -7.08
N LEU A 106 9.59 -4.27 -7.22
CA LEU A 106 10.45 -3.53 -8.14
C LEU A 106 10.06 -3.71 -9.61
N GLY A 107 9.50 -4.87 -9.99
CA GLY A 107 8.96 -5.11 -11.34
C GLY A 107 7.67 -4.36 -11.66
N PHE A 108 7.01 -3.80 -10.65
CA PHE A 108 5.77 -3.06 -10.84
C PHE A 108 5.96 -1.78 -11.67
N PHE A 109 7.08 -1.11 -11.54
CA PHE A 109 7.36 0.12 -12.30
C PHE A 109 7.48 -0.13 -13.80
N ASP A 110 8.10 -1.24 -14.18
CA ASP A 110 8.17 -1.66 -15.58
C ASP A 110 6.76 -1.99 -16.11
N LEU A 111 5.95 -2.65 -15.30
CA LEU A 111 4.57 -3.00 -15.65
C LEU A 111 3.69 -1.75 -15.78
N LEU A 112 3.89 -0.76 -14.94
CA LEU A 112 3.21 0.53 -14.99
C LEU A 112 3.51 1.26 -16.31
N ALA A 113 4.77 1.29 -16.73
CA ALA A 113 5.20 1.90 -17.97
C ALA A 113 4.63 1.17 -19.20
N GLN A 114 4.68 -0.17 -19.20
CA GLN A 114 4.29 -0.99 -20.36
C GLN A 114 2.77 -1.08 -20.57
N ARG A 115 1.99 -1.25 -19.48
CA ARG A 115 0.53 -1.45 -19.57
C ARG A 115 -0.27 -0.17 -19.61
N PHE A 116 0.18 0.85 -18.92
CA PHE A 116 -0.62 2.08 -18.74
C PHE A 116 -0.12 3.25 -19.57
N GLY A 117 0.98 3.07 -20.32
CA GLY A 117 1.55 4.16 -21.10
C GLY A 117 1.90 5.37 -20.21
N ALA A 118 2.09 5.13 -18.91
CA ALA A 118 2.45 6.13 -17.91
C ALA A 118 3.92 5.93 -17.50
N PRO A 119 4.88 6.05 -18.46
CA PRO A 119 6.29 6.03 -18.12
C PRO A 119 6.58 7.32 -17.40
N GLY A 120 7.13 7.23 -16.22
CA GLY A 120 7.67 8.41 -15.56
C GLY A 120 7.51 8.41 -14.05
N ASP A 121 8.36 9.18 -13.47
CA ASP A 121 8.56 9.32 -12.04
C ASP A 121 7.28 9.75 -11.31
N PHE A 122 6.42 10.54 -11.98
CA PHE A 122 5.18 11.00 -11.36
C PHE A 122 4.22 9.85 -11.05
N ALA A 123 4.01 8.92 -11.98
CA ALA A 123 3.09 7.80 -11.76
C ALA A 123 3.62 6.86 -10.65
N GLN A 124 4.93 6.64 -10.63
CA GLN A 124 5.60 5.85 -9.59
C GLN A 124 5.50 6.54 -8.23
N ALA A 125 5.78 7.85 -8.17
CA ALA A 125 5.67 8.64 -6.95
C ALA A 125 4.22 8.68 -6.42
N TYR A 126 3.24 8.81 -7.31
CA TYR A 126 1.83 8.79 -6.95
C TYR A 126 1.42 7.50 -6.26
N VAL A 127 1.81 6.34 -6.79
CA VAL A 127 1.47 5.05 -6.18
C VAL A 127 2.09 4.92 -4.78
N ILE A 128 3.36 5.31 -4.61
CA ILE A 128 4.01 5.28 -3.30
C ILE A 128 3.31 6.21 -2.32
N ALA A 129 2.96 7.44 -2.74
CA ALA A 129 2.25 8.41 -1.90
C ALA A 129 0.85 7.91 -1.51
N HIS A 130 0.14 7.22 -2.40
CA HIS A 130 -1.14 6.59 -2.14
C HIS A 130 -1.04 5.54 -1.02
N GLU A 131 -0.04 4.66 -1.06
CA GLU A 131 0.18 3.67 0.00
C GLU A 131 0.57 4.32 1.34
N VAL A 132 1.29 5.45 1.30
CA VAL A 132 1.51 6.28 2.50
C VAL A 132 0.21 6.88 3.01
N GLY A 133 -0.72 7.24 2.13
CA GLY A 133 -2.08 7.67 2.48
C GLY A 133 -2.80 6.63 3.34
N HIS A 134 -2.73 5.34 2.97
CA HIS A 134 -3.27 4.24 3.78
C HIS A 134 -2.58 4.11 5.15
N HIS A 135 -1.26 4.32 5.20
CA HIS A 135 -0.54 4.36 6.47
C HIS A 135 -1.03 5.51 7.37
N VAL A 136 -1.25 6.69 6.81
CA VAL A 136 -1.79 7.84 7.55
C VAL A 136 -3.22 7.56 8.05
N GLN A 137 -4.07 6.93 7.24
CA GLN A 137 -5.40 6.49 7.67
C GLN A 137 -5.33 5.54 8.87
N GLN A 138 -4.34 4.64 8.90
CA GLN A 138 -4.12 3.77 10.04
C GLN A 138 -3.66 4.56 11.28
N LEU A 139 -2.71 5.49 11.14
CA LEU A 139 -2.24 6.33 12.25
C LEU A 139 -3.34 7.19 12.87
N LEU A 140 -4.28 7.65 12.05
CA LEU A 140 -5.42 8.46 12.47
C LEU A 140 -6.60 7.61 12.99
N GLY A 141 -6.51 6.29 12.96
CA GLY A 141 -7.57 5.36 13.37
C GLY A 141 -8.77 5.32 12.42
N ILE A 142 -8.65 5.91 11.22
CA ILE A 142 -9.70 5.91 10.20
C ILE A 142 -9.91 4.49 9.66
N ALA A 143 -8.84 3.76 9.39
CA ALA A 143 -8.89 2.40 8.86
C ALA A 143 -9.67 1.46 9.80
N ASP A 144 -9.44 1.53 11.10
CA ASP A 144 -10.15 0.72 12.09
C ASP A 144 -11.64 1.08 12.17
N GLN A 145 -11.97 2.37 12.11
CA GLN A 145 -13.36 2.84 12.11
C GLN A 145 -14.11 2.37 10.86
N VAL A 146 -13.48 2.45 9.69
CA VAL A 146 -14.07 1.99 8.43
C VAL A 146 -14.27 0.47 8.46
N THR A 147 -13.27 -0.28 8.89
CA THR A 147 -13.37 -1.74 9.03
C THR A 147 -14.53 -2.14 9.94
N ALA A 148 -14.66 -1.48 11.10
CA ALA A 148 -15.77 -1.73 12.02
C ALA A 148 -17.15 -1.35 11.44
N ALA A 149 -17.21 -0.33 10.57
CA ALA A 149 -18.43 0.05 9.87
C ALA A 149 -18.79 -0.95 8.77
N GLN A 150 -17.80 -1.42 8.00
CA GLN A 150 -17.99 -2.43 6.95
C GLN A 150 -18.53 -3.75 7.50
N GLN A 151 -18.03 -4.21 8.66
CA GLN A 151 -18.52 -5.44 9.31
C GLN A 151 -20.01 -5.38 9.69
N ARG A 152 -20.59 -4.19 9.83
CA ARG A 152 -22.00 -3.96 10.18
C ARG A 152 -22.87 -3.59 8.99
N ALA A 153 -22.25 -3.34 7.85
CA ALA A 153 -22.91 -2.86 6.64
C ALA A 153 -23.31 -4.01 5.71
N GLY A 154 -24.29 -3.77 4.86
CA GLY A 154 -24.51 -4.62 3.70
C GLY A 154 -23.45 -4.37 2.62
N GLU A 155 -23.31 -5.30 1.68
CA GLU A 155 -22.26 -5.31 0.65
C GLU A 155 -22.11 -3.97 -0.09
N ALA A 156 -23.21 -3.39 -0.59
CA ALA A 156 -23.16 -2.12 -1.32
C ALA A 156 -22.61 -0.96 -0.47
N GLN A 157 -22.93 -0.94 0.82
CA GLN A 157 -22.44 0.08 1.75
C GLN A 157 -20.99 -0.18 2.13
N ALA A 158 -20.58 -1.43 2.32
CA ALA A 158 -19.19 -1.80 2.56
C ALA A 158 -18.30 -1.40 1.38
N ASN A 159 -18.74 -1.66 0.14
CA ASN A 159 -18.05 -1.24 -1.07
C ASN A 159 -17.94 0.30 -1.18
N ALA A 160 -19.01 1.03 -0.84
CA ALA A 160 -18.96 2.50 -0.82
C ALA A 160 -17.98 3.05 0.22
N LEU A 161 -17.81 2.38 1.36
CA LEU A 161 -16.79 2.74 2.35
C LEU A 161 -15.38 2.48 1.83
N SER A 162 -15.15 1.34 1.14
CA SER A 162 -13.85 1.06 0.49
C SER A 162 -13.50 2.15 -0.51
N VAL A 163 -14.42 2.52 -1.40
CA VAL A 163 -14.18 3.59 -2.39
C VAL A 163 -13.78 4.92 -1.71
N ARG A 164 -14.42 5.27 -0.59
CA ARG A 164 -14.06 6.49 0.15
C ARG A 164 -12.68 6.42 0.78
N MET A 165 -12.26 5.24 1.24
CA MET A 165 -10.90 5.02 1.76
C MET A 165 -9.85 5.27 0.67
N GLU A 166 -10.08 4.70 -0.52
CA GLU A 166 -9.18 4.88 -1.67
C GLU A 166 -9.10 6.36 -2.09
N LEU A 167 -10.24 7.02 -2.27
CA LEU A 167 -10.29 8.44 -2.63
C LEU A 167 -9.66 9.36 -1.56
N GLN A 168 -9.73 8.98 -0.30
CA GLN A 168 -9.06 9.72 0.77
C GLN A 168 -7.55 9.51 0.75
N ALA A 169 -7.07 8.31 0.40
CA ALA A 169 -5.64 8.04 0.24
C ALA A 169 -5.03 8.83 -0.92
N ASP A 170 -5.84 9.16 -1.94
CA ASP A 170 -5.46 10.00 -3.09
C ASP A 170 -5.36 11.50 -2.76
N CYS A 171 -5.95 11.95 -1.64
CA CYS A 171 -5.96 13.38 -1.26
C CYS A 171 -4.74 13.76 -0.44
#